data_86aa9b7074827f8be1ceeb0d0e45588d
#
_entry.id   86aa9b7074827f8be1ceeb0d0e45588d
#
_cell.length_a   1.000
_cell.length_b   1.000
_cell.length_c   1.000
_cell.angle_alpha   90.00
_cell.angle_beta   90.00
_cell.angle_gamma   90.00
#
_symmetry.space_group_name_H-M   'P 1'
#
loop_
_entity.id
_entity.type
_entity.pdbx_description
1 polymer ?
#
loop_
_entity_poly.entity_id
_entity_poly.type
_entity_poly.pdbx_seq_one_letter_code
_entity_poly.pdbx_strand_id
1 'polypeptide(L)' 'KNLDLIREQKLKELEDHLDAAVELAAQCGVSALELMEMLRILLKEEEPHV' A
#
# COMPACT_ATOMS: atom_id res chain seq x y z
N LYS A 1 -16.84 -1.34 18.73
CA LYS A 1 -16.06 -2.43 19.29
C LYS A 1 -14.58 -2.23 19.03
N ASN A 2 -13.78 -2.89 19.82
CA ASN A 2 -12.34 -2.71 19.76
C ASN A 2 -11.76 -3.10 18.40
N LEU A 3 -12.34 -4.15 17.81
CA LEU A 3 -11.83 -4.60 16.50
C LEU A 3 -12.08 -3.56 15.43
N ASP A 4 -13.21 -2.89 15.46
CA ASP A 4 -13.51 -1.86 14.49
C ASP A 4 -12.56 -0.67 14.64
N LEU A 5 -12.26 -0.30 15.87
CA LEU A 5 -11.35 0.80 16.13
C LEU A 5 -9.94 0.47 15.67
N ILE A 6 -9.50 -0.75 15.95
CA ILE A 6 -8.17 -1.18 15.52
C ILE A 6 -8.09 -1.18 14.00
N ARG A 7 -9.13 -1.66 13.34
CA ARG A 7 -9.14 -1.69 11.89
C ARG A 7 -9.05 -0.27 11.32
N GLU A 8 -9.77 0.67 11.90
CA GLU A 8 -9.74 2.04 11.42
C GLU A 8 -8.37 2.66 11.60
N GLN A 9 -7.72 2.38 12.71
CA GLN A 9 -6.37 2.88 12.94
C GLN A 9 -5.39 2.32 11.93
N LYS A 10 -5.52 1.04 11.63
CA LYS A 10 -4.64 0.39 10.65
C LYS A 10 -4.91 0.89 9.24
N LEU A 11 -6.17 1.17 8.92
CA LEU A 11 -6.50 1.75 7.64
C LEU A 11 -5.86 3.12 7.44
N LYS A 12 -5.85 3.91 8.50
CA LYS A 12 -5.21 5.22 8.42
C LYS A 12 -3.72 5.08 8.18
N GLU A 13 -3.07 4.15 8.87
CA GLU A 13 -1.66 3.90 8.64
C GLU A 13 -1.41 3.46 7.20
N LEU A 14 -2.27 2.59 6.69
CA LEU A 14 -2.15 2.12 5.33
C LEU A 14 -2.26 3.27 4.34
N GLU A 15 -3.23 4.14 4.54
CA GLU A 15 -3.41 5.29 3.67
C GLU A 15 -2.20 6.19 3.69
N ASP A 16 -1.63 6.42 4.87
CA ASP A 16 -0.45 7.25 5.00
C ASP A 16 0.72 6.66 4.23
N HIS A 17 0.90 5.36 4.31
CA HIS A 17 1.97 4.69 3.59
C HIS A 17 1.75 4.75 2.08
N LEU A 18 0.50 4.62 1.65
CA LEU A 18 0.19 4.73 0.23
C LEU A 18 0.46 6.13 -0.29
N ASP A 19 0.10 7.14 0.49
CA ASP A 19 0.38 8.52 0.13
C ASP A 19 1.89 8.74 -0.02
N ALA A 20 2.66 8.23 0.93
CA ALA A 20 4.10 8.36 0.87
C ALA A 20 4.66 7.67 -0.36
N ALA A 21 4.12 6.50 -0.70
CA ALA A 21 4.57 5.76 -1.87
C ALA A 21 4.31 6.56 -3.15
N VAL A 22 3.14 7.18 -3.23
CA VAL A 22 2.80 7.99 -4.40
C VAL A 22 3.75 9.17 -4.56
N GLU A 23 4.06 9.83 -3.44
CA GLU A 23 4.97 10.96 -3.47
C GLU A 23 6.37 10.53 -3.88
N LEU A 24 6.84 9.42 -3.34
CA LEU A 24 8.16 8.92 -3.69
C LEU A 24 8.22 8.52 -5.16
N ALA A 25 7.18 7.91 -5.66
CA ALA A 25 7.13 7.53 -7.07
C ALA A 25 7.26 8.76 -7.96
N ALA A 26 6.56 9.83 -7.60
CA ALA A 26 6.66 11.07 -8.37
C ALA A 26 8.07 11.64 -8.33
N GLN A 27 8.72 11.55 -7.18
CA GLN A 27 10.06 12.10 -7.03
C GLN A 27 11.11 11.34 -7.81
N CYS A 28 10.95 10.04 -7.96
CA CYS A 28 11.94 9.23 -8.67
C CYS A 28 11.51 8.86 -10.08
N GLY A 29 10.45 9.47 -10.57
CA GLY A 29 10.04 9.26 -11.95
C GLY A 29 9.34 7.96 -12.23
N VAL A 30 8.78 7.33 -11.22
CA VAL A 30 8.00 6.10 -11.40
C VAL A 30 6.57 6.47 -11.78
N SER A 31 6.11 5.96 -12.90
CA SER A 31 4.75 6.25 -13.35
C SER A 31 3.72 5.52 -12.50
N ALA A 32 2.47 5.96 -12.62
CA ALA A 32 1.38 5.31 -11.91
C ALA A 32 1.28 3.83 -12.28
N LEU A 33 1.46 3.54 -13.56
CA LEU A 33 1.39 2.17 -14.02
C LEU A 33 2.50 1.33 -13.42
N GLU A 34 3.71 1.86 -13.38
CA GLU A 34 4.83 1.17 -12.77
C GLU A 34 4.62 0.94 -11.29
N LEU A 35 4.07 1.93 -10.61
CA LEU A 35 3.79 1.82 -9.19
C LEU A 35 2.77 0.71 -8.93
N MET A 36 1.75 0.66 -9.76
CA MET A 36 0.75 -0.39 -9.63
C MET A 36 1.34 -1.76 -9.87
N GLU A 37 2.27 -1.88 -10.81
CA GLU A 37 2.94 -3.15 -11.06
C GLU A 37 3.77 -3.58 -9.86
N MET A 38 4.49 -2.64 -9.25
CA MET A 38 5.27 -2.95 -8.08
C MET A 38 4.38 -3.43 -6.94
N LEU A 39 3.27 -2.76 -6.74
CA LEU A 39 2.33 -3.14 -5.70
C LEU A 39 1.76 -4.53 -5.97
N ARG A 40 1.47 -4.80 -7.23
CA ARG A 40 0.93 -6.08 -7.63
C ARG A 40 1.89 -7.22 -7.30
N ILE A 41 3.18 -7.00 -7.57
CA ILE A 41 4.20 -8.00 -7.27
C ILE A 41 4.28 -8.24 -5.77
N LEU A 42 4.26 -7.17 -4.99
CA LEU A 42 4.30 -7.30 -3.54
C LEU A 42 3.09 -8.05 -3.00
N LEU A 43 1.93 -7.78 -3.57
CA LEU A 43 0.71 -8.48 -3.15
C LEU A 43 0.80 -9.96 -3.44
N LYS A 44 1.38 -10.32 -4.56
CA LYS A 44 1.54 -11.73 -4.91
C LYS A 44 2.46 -12.44 -3.93
N GLU A 45 3.52 -11.78 -3.53
CA GLU A 45 4.47 -12.38 -2.60
C GLU A 45 3.89 -12.54 -1.21
N GLU A 46 2.98 -11.63 -0.83
CA GLU A 46 2.37 -11.67 0.49
C GLU A 46 1.19 -12.63 0.57
N GLU A 47 0.68 -13.06 -0.57
CA GLU A 47 -0.47 -13.95 -0.58
C GLU A 47 -0.12 -15.30 0.04
N PRO A 48 -0.99 -15.79 0.93
CA PRO A 48 -0.77 -17.12 1.48
C PRO A 48 -0.92 -18.18 0.39
N HIS A 49 -0.02 -19.12 0.40
CA HIS A 49 -0.09 -20.24 -0.53
C HIS A 49 -1.04 -21.28 0.03
N VAL A 50 -2.06 -21.56 -0.69
CA VAL A 50 -3.06 -22.51 -0.25
C VAL A 50 -2.91 -23.81 -1.01
#